data_b0e22d2d62bc2a78e489947fbc209095
#
_entry.id   b0e22d2d62bc2a78e489947fbc209095
#
_cell.length_a   1.000
_cell.length_b   1.000
_cell.length_c   1.000
_cell.angle_alpha   90.00
_cell.angle_beta   90.00
_cell.angle_gamma   90.00
#
_symmetry.space_group_name_H-M   'P 1'
#
loop_
_entity.id
_entity.type
_entity.pdbx_description
1 polymer ?
#
loop_
_entity_poly.entity_id
_entity_poly.type
_entity_poly.pdbx_seq_one_letter_code
_entity_poly.pdbx_strand_id
1 'polypeptide(L)'
;MKLSFLQPLFTRPGPWASAYLDTSRDIEDPDRVIARRWRHLRDDLTAHGADPATVHALHAGVGTDDDLPGRHGQALFATRGELVLAEELPEPPPRDTAGLEALPDALPLVVQRAPDVPYLELFVGRTEDGEGIRVAARTGRWPAGRPDPDPAVRQTVPVQEWPLTAPQLARDLSDLADRGAAEVLVLGRDPGDTRTAEMLVDHMPEHLRSDLVTVGTARPSGTSGPAPSEELLARALGGRLNAADRARLEAYRVQRARDRTACEGTAAVVDALRGARAAAVLVNDPPPPPGHLWTGPEEPAGAALLRAAASTGADLVVVPRGTLALDDGVGVLLHRRDPGT
;
A
#
# COMPACT_ATOMS: atom_id res chain seq x y z
N MET A 1 3.64 9.18 -1.20
CA MET A 1 3.60 8.43 -2.47
C MET A 1 3.34 9.37 -3.65
N LYS A 2 3.76 9.00 -4.88
CA LYS A 2 3.45 9.74 -6.11
C LYS A 2 2.06 9.37 -6.63
N LEU A 3 1.30 10.36 -7.10
CA LEU A 3 -0.07 10.17 -7.62
C LEU A 3 -0.13 10.03 -9.16
N SER A 4 1.01 9.84 -9.83
CA SER A 4 1.07 9.78 -11.29
C SER A 4 0.25 8.65 -11.91
N PHE A 5 0.07 7.53 -11.20
CA PHE A 5 -0.77 6.40 -11.66
C PHE A 5 -2.27 6.77 -11.76
N LEU A 6 -2.71 7.81 -11.04
CA LEU A 6 -4.08 8.32 -11.11
C LEU A 6 -4.30 9.34 -12.25
N GLN A 7 -3.25 9.75 -12.96
CA GLN A 7 -3.39 10.73 -14.06
C GLN A 7 -4.49 10.37 -15.06
N PRO A 8 -4.65 9.11 -15.50
CA PRO A 8 -5.73 8.76 -16.43
C PRO A 8 -7.13 9.13 -15.93
N LEU A 9 -7.33 9.10 -14.61
CA LEU A 9 -8.61 9.44 -13.98
C LEU A 9 -8.90 10.95 -14.02
N PHE A 10 -7.88 11.80 -13.99
CA PHE A 10 -8.05 13.26 -13.89
C PHE A 10 -7.91 14.00 -15.23
N THR A 11 -7.53 13.30 -16.30
CA THR A 11 -7.42 13.86 -17.66
C THR A 11 -8.70 13.73 -18.46
N ARG A 12 -9.71 13.02 -17.95
CA ARG A 12 -10.99 12.77 -18.64
C ARG A 12 -12.16 13.42 -17.89
N PRO A 13 -13.17 13.92 -18.60
CA PRO A 13 -14.35 14.47 -17.95
C PRO A 13 -15.27 13.36 -17.44
N GLY A 14 -15.96 13.64 -16.29
CA GLY A 14 -17.01 12.78 -15.74
C GLY A 14 -18.34 12.83 -16.50
N PRO A 15 -19.41 12.25 -15.94
CA PRO A 15 -19.43 11.66 -14.62
C PRO A 15 -18.63 10.34 -14.55
N TRP A 16 -18.17 9.99 -13.34
CA TRP A 16 -17.35 8.82 -13.07
C TRP A 16 -18.14 7.78 -12.27
N ALA A 17 -18.15 6.55 -12.76
CA ALA A 17 -18.55 5.41 -11.99
C ALA A 17 -17.31 4.78 -11.34
N SER A 18 -17.32 4.71 -10.01
CA SER A 18 -16.27 4.08 -9.20
C SER A 18 -16.87 2.87 -8.48
N ALA A 19 -16.19 1.74 -8.48
CA ALA A 19 -16.62 0.55 -7.79
C ALA A 19 -15.47 -0.10 -7.01
N TYR A 20 -15.76 -0.54 -5.80
CA TYR A 20 -14.88 -1.29 -4.91
C TYR A 20 -15.56 -2.57 -4.50
N LEU A 21 -14.94 -3.71 -4.72
CA LEU A 21 -15.51 -5.00 -4.38
C LEU A 21 -14.46 -5.99 -3.90
N ASP A 22 -14.90 -6.89 -3.03
CA ASP A 22 -14.11 -8.01 -2.57
C ASP A 22 -14.09 -9.10 -3.65
N THR A 23 -12.91 -9.37 -4.21
CA THR A 23 -12.63 -10.38 -5.22
C THR A 23 -11.82 -11.55 -4.67
N SER A 24 -11.83 -11.74 -3.34
CA SER A 24 -11.11 -12.83 -2.65
C SER A 24 -11.43 -14.20 -3.23
N ARG A 25 -10.39 -15.05 -3.34
CA ARG A 25 -10.46 -16.39 -3.92
C ARG A 25 -10.11 -17.51 -2.93
N ASP A 26 -10.06 -17.21 -1.63
CA ASP A 26 -9.87 -18.17 -0.52
C ASP A 26 -11.18 -18.77 0.01
N ILE A 27 -12.26 -18.64 -0.77
CA ILE A 27 -13.61 -19.08 -0.44
C ILE A 27 -14.11 -20.11 -1.47
N GLU A 28 -15.17 -20.84 -1.11
CA GLU A 28 -15.82 -21.76 -2.02
C GLU A 28 -16.59 -21.01 -3.13
N ASP A 29 -16.39 -21.43 -4.39
CA ASP A 29 -17.04 -20.86 -5.59
C ASP A 29 -16.87 -19.32 -5.69
N PRO A 30 -15.62 -18.81 -5.76
CA PRO A 30 -15.35 -17.37 -5.71
C PRO A 30 -16.02 -16.61 -6.86
N ASP A 31 -16.00 -17.15 -8.08
CA ASP A 31 -16.60 -16.47 -9.24
C ASP A 31 -18.10 -16.21 -9.07
N ARG A 32 -18.82 -17.14 -8.48
CA ARG A 32 -20.24 -16.99 -8.19
C ARG A 32 -20.49 -15.93 -7.12
N VAL A 33 -19.63 -15.86 -6.11
CA VAL A 33 -19.74 -14.87 -5.04
C VAL A 33 -19.43 -13.47 -5.58
N ILE A 34 -18.35 -13.32 -6.36
CA ILE A 34 -17.98 -12.07 -7.03
C ILE A 34 -19.08 -11.58 -7.96
N ALA A 35 -19.64 -12.48 -8.78
CA ALA A 35 -20.75 -12.14 -9.67
C ALA A 35 -22.01 -11.67 -8.92
N ARG A 36 -22.27 -12.23 -7.72
CA ARG A 36 -23.37 -11.79 -6.87
C ARG A 36 -23.12 -10.40 -6.27
N ARG A 37 -21.90 -10.14 -5.76
CA ARG A 37 -21.50 -8.81 -5.24
C ARG A 37 -21.65 -7.77 -6.33
N TRP A 38 -21.09 -8.04 -7.50
CA TRP A 38 -21.19 -7.13 -8.65
C TRP A 38 -22.65 -6.82 -9.04
N ARG A 39 -23.55 -7.79 -8.98
CA ARG A 39 -24.95 -7.55 -9.31
C ARG A 39 -25.58 -6.46 -8.44
N HIS A 40 -25.30 -6.44 -7.15
CA HIS A 40 -25.78 -5.39 -6.25
C HIS A 40 -25.18 -4.03 -6.63
N LEU A 41 -23.86 -3.94 -6.84
CA LEU A 41 -23.19 -2.70 -7.21
C LEU A 41 -23.68 -2.15 -8.56
N ARG A 42 -23.93 -3.03 -9.51
CA ARG A 42 -24.51 -2.67 -10.81
C ARG A 42 -25.93 -2.08 -10.65
N ASP A 43 -26.74 -2.69 -9.81
CA ASP A 43 -28.11 -2.23 -9.58
C ASP A 43 -28.11 -0.86 -8.88
N ASP A 44 -27.16 -0.63 -7.94
CA ASP A 44 -26.93 0.66 -7.29
C ASP A 44 -26.48 1.72 -8.31
N LEU A 45 -25.49 1.44 -9.16
CA LEU A 45 -25.04 2.35 -10.22
C LEU A 45 -26.17 2.73 -11.17
N THR A 46 -27.00 1.76 -11.55
CA THR A 46 -28.14 2.00 -12.43
C THR A 46 -29.18 2.89 -11.75
N ALA A 47 -29.46 2.66 -10.48
CA ALA A 47 -30.37 3.48 -9.67
C ALA A 47 -29.87 4.94 -9.52
N HIS A 48 -28.54 5.16 -9.50
CA HIS A 48 -27.92 6.48 -9.48
C HIS A 48 -27.76 7.11 -10.87
N GLY A 49 -28.28 6.46 -11.92
CA GLY A 49 -28.32 7.04 -13.26
C GLY A 49 -27.05 6.84 -14.09
N ALA A 50 -26.20 5.88 -13.74
CA ALA A 50 -25.07 5.51 -14.59
C ALA A 50 -25.55 4.99 -15.94
N ASP A 51 -24.89 5.43 -17.03
CA ASP A 51 -25.26 4.99 -18.37
C ASP A 51 -24.90 3.50 -18.57
N PRO A 52 -25.71 2.76 -19.36
CA PRO A 52 -25.51 1.31 -19.52
C PRO A 52 -24.14 0.92 -20.11
N ALA A 53 -23.54 1.77 -20.94
CA ALA A 53 -22.23 1.51 -21.55
C ALA A 53 -21.12 1.59 -20.48
N THR A 54 -21.20 2.58 -19.58
CA THR A 54 -20.26 2.71 -18.45
C THR A 54 -20.41 1.54 -17.45
N VAL A 55 -21.63 1.13 -17.15
CA VAL A 55 -21.89 -0.06 -16.30
C VAL A 55 -21.35 -1.33 -16.96
N HIS A 56 -21.50 -1.48 -18.28
CA HIS A 56 -20.96 -2.60 -19.04
C HIS A 56 -19.42 -2.60 -19.04
N ALA A 57 -18.80 -1.43 -19.17
CA ALA A 57 -17.34 -1.30 -19.12
C ALA A 57 -16.76 -1.72 -17.75
N LEU A 58 -17.41 -1.33 -16.64
CA LEU A 58 -17.04 -1.81 -15.31
C LEU A 58 -17.19 -3.32 -15.21
N HIS A 59 -18.32 -3.86 -15.68
CA HIS A 59 -18.57 -5.31 -15.64
C HIS A 59 -17.48 -6.13 -16.33
N ALA A 60 -16.96 -5.64 -17.45
CA ALA A 60 -15.87 -6.29 -18.18
C ALA A 60 -14.54 -6.34 -17.38
N GLY A 61 -14.37 -5.46 -16.41
CA GLY A 61 -13.19 -5.42 -15.52
C GLY A 61 -13.35 -6.22 -14.23
N VAL A 62 -14.58 -6.63 -13.88
CA VAL A 62 -14.81 -7.34 -12.61
C VAL A 62 -14.21 -8.73 -12.64
N GLY A 63 -13.38 -9.06 -11.63
CA GLY A 63 -12.79 -10.38 -11.45
C GLY A 63 -11.73 -10.72 -12.48
N THR A 64 -11.16 -9.74 -13.19
CA THR A 64 -10.04 -9.94 -14.12
C THR A 64 -8.70 -10.20 -13.41
N ASP A 65 -8.71 -10.22 -12.09
CA ASP A 65 -7.65 -10.60 -11.16
C ASP A 65 -7.72 -12.09 -10.76
N ASP A 66 -8.17 -12.96 -11.68
CA ASP A 66 -8.44 -14.38 -11.44
C ASP A 66 -7.19 -15.24 -11.20
N ASP A 67 -6.04 -14.75 -11.55
CA ASP A 67 -4.73 -15.33 -11.27
C ASP A 67 -4.21 -15.05 -9.84
N LEU A 68 -4.88 -14.16 -9.09
CA LEU A 68 -4.48 -13.78 -7.74
C LEU A 68 -5.16 -14.68 -6.69
N PRO A 69 -4.42 -15.53 -5.97
CA PRO A 69 -4.98 -16.35 -4.89
C PRO A 69 -5.15 -15.55 -3.60
N GLY A 70 -6.03 -16.02 -2.72
CA GLY A 70 -6.17 -15.49 -1.36
C GLY A 70 -7.13 -14.32 -1.26
N ARG A 71 -7.00 -13.55 -0.18
CA ARG A 71 -7.84 -12.38 0.13
C ARG A 71 -7.33 -11.17 -0.62
N HIS A 72 -8.19 -10.50 -1.35
CA HIS A 72 -7.90 -9.25 -2.05
C HIS A 72 -9.21 -8.59 -2.50
N GLY A 73 -9.11 -7.38 -3.01
CA GLY A 73 -10.22 -6.68 -3.60
C GLY A 73 -9.84 -6.01 -4.91
N GLN A 74 -10.81 -5.37 -5.53
CA GLN A 74 -10.63 -4.66 -6.78
C GLN A 74 -11.26 -3.27 -6.73
N ALA A 75 -10.58 -2.28 -7.29
CA ALA A 75 -11.08 -0.93 -7.54
C ALA A 75 -11.19 -0.68 -9.04
N LEU A 76 -12.36 -0.28 -9.49
CA LEU A 76 -12.68 -0.08 -10.90
C LEU A 76 -13.21 1.34 -11.12
N PHE A 77 -12.73 1.99 -12.19
CA PHE A 77 -13.14 3.34 -12.54
C PHE A 77 -13.46 3.43 -14.03
N ALA A 78 -14.68 3.85 -14.33
CA ALA A 78 -15.13 4.00 -15.70
C ALA A 78 -15.86 5.33 -15.92
N THR A 79 -15.81 5.84 -17.14
CA THR A 79 -16.56 7.01 -17.59
C THR A 79 -16.90 6.87 -19.06
N ARG A 80 -18.08 7.33 -19.48
CA ARG A 80 -18.50 7.41 -20.89
C ARG A 80 -18.33 6.09 -21.65
N GLY A 81 -18.65 4.97 -21.03
CA GLY A 81 -18.56 3.65 -21.64
C GLY A 81 -17.16 3.06 -21.73
N GLU A 82 -16.16 3.64 -21.08
CA GLU A 82 -14.78 3.16 -21.09
C GLU A 82 -14.30 2.85 -19.66
N LEU A 83 -13.73 1.66 -19.45
CA LEU A 83 -12.97 1.31 -18.25
C LEU A 83 -11.61 2.02 -18.35
N VAL A 84 -11.34 2.95 -17.43
CA VAL A 84 -10.14 3.78 -17.46
C VAL A 84 -9.05 3.24 -16.57
N LEU A 85 -9.44 2.68 -15.42
CA LEU A 85 -8.50 2.12 -14.46
C LEU A 85 -9.16 0.92 -13.76
N ALA A 86 -8.42 -0.17 -13.68
CA ALA A 86 -8.73 -1.33 -12.85
C ALA A 86 -7.48 -1.64 -12.02
N GLU A 87 -7.63 -1.65 -10.70
CA GLU A 87 -6.52 -1.84 -9.77
C GLU A 87 -6.87 -2.89 -8.72
N GLU A 88 -5.91 -3.74 -8.43
CA GLU A 88 -5.99 -4.66 -7.31
C GLU A 88 -5.88 -3.90 -5.98
N LEU A 89 -6.68 -4.32 -5.01
CA LEU A 89 -6.57 -3.87 -3.62
C LEU A 89 -5.88 -4.96 -2.80
N PRO A 90 -4.86 -4.60 -2.01
CA PRO A 90 -4.13 -5.55 -1.15
C PRO A 90 -5.04 -6.32 -0.19
N GLU A 91 -6.10 -5.66 0.28
CA GLU A 91 -7.13 -6.25 1.13
C GLU A 91 -8.52 -6.01 0.54
N PRO A 92 -9.49 -6.88 0.83
CA PRO A 92 -10.88 -6.61 0.48
C PRO A 92 -11.33 -5.26 1.07
N PRO A 93 -12.12 -4.47 0.35
CA PRO A 93 -12.70 -3.27 0.93
C PRO A 93 -13.58 -3.65 2.13
N PRO A 94 -13.66 -2.80 3.19
CA PRO A 94 -14.50 -3.08 4.36
C PRO A 94 -15.98 -3.29 4.00
N ARG A 95 -16.39 -2.77 2.86
CA ARG A 95 -17.71 -2.93 2.25
C ARG A 95 -17.60 -2.77 0.75
N ASP A 96 -18.33 -3.60 0.01
CA ASP A 96 -18.52 -3.38 -1.41
C ASP A 96 -19.29 -2.07 -1.62
N THR A 97 -18.80 -1.20 -2.49
CA THR A 97 -19.41 0.10 -2.77
C THR A 97 -19.32 0.44 -4.25
N ALA A 98 -20.34 1.14 -4.74
CA ALA A 98 -20.27 1.78 -6.05
C ALA A 98 -20.97 3.14 -6.01
N GLY A 99 -20.45 4.10 -6.77
CA GLY A 99 -20.99 5.44 -6.83
C GLY A 99 -20.82 6.07 -8.21
N LEU A 100 -21.70 7.04 -8.52
CA LEU A 100 -21.62 7.88 -9.71
C LEU A 100 -21.44 9.33 -9.26
N GLU A 101 -20.27 9.89 -9.52
CA GLU A 101 -19.87 11.21 -9.03
C GLU A 101 -19.23 12.05 -10.15
N ALA A 102 -19.11 13.37 -9.92
CA ALA A 102 -18.42 14.26 -10.85
C ALA A 102 -16.92 13.92 -11.00
N LEU A 103 -16.31 13.40 -9.97
CA LEU A 103 -14.91 12.95 -9.90
C LEU A 103 -14.83 11.49 -9.47
N PRO A 104 -13.76 10.76 -9.88
CA PRO A 104 -13.54 9.40 -9.43
C PRO A 104 -13.19 9.36 -7.93
N ASP A 105 -13.86 8.51 -7.17
CA ASP A 105 -13.55 8.30 -5.75
C ASP A 105 -12.33 7.37 -5.60
N ALA A 106 -11.14 7.91 -5.82
CA ALA A 106 -9.89 7.14 -5.75
C ALA A 106 -9.22 7.16 -4.36
N LEU A 107 -9.79 7.85 -3.37
CA LEU A 107 -9.18 7.96 -2.05
C LEU A 107 -9.04 6.59 -1.32
N PRO A 108 -10.04 5.70 -1.34
CA PRO A 108 -9.89 4.38 -0.72
C PRO A 108 -8.77 3.54 -1.36
N LEU A 109 -8.61 3.59 -2.69
CA LEU A 109 -7.51 2.92 -3.40
C LEU A 109 -6.16 3.43 -2.94
N VAL A 110 -6.01 4.77 -2.86
CA VAL A 110 -4.75 5.39 -2.45
C VAL A 110 -4.38 5.05 -1.01
N VAL A 111 -5.36 5.08 -0.10
CA VAL A 111 -5.16 4.72 1.31
C VAL A 111 -4.72 3.26 1.45
N GLN A 112 -5.30 2.34 0.70
CA GLN A 112 -4.91 0.94 0.75
C GLN A 112 -3.53 0.67 0.13
N ARG A 113 -3.10 1.46 -0.87
CA ARG A 113 -1.78 1.32 -1.51
C ARG A 113 -0.66 2.02 -0.75
N ALA A 114 -0.97 3.00 0.08
CA ALA A 114 -0.02 3.58 1.02
C ALA A 114 0.05 2.68 2.28
N PRO A 115 1.19 2.55 2.92
CA PRO A 115 2.39 3.38 2.91
C PRO A 115 3.53 2.93 1.98
N ASP A 116 3.38 1.89 1.18
CA ASP A 116 4.38 1.43 0.21
C ASP A 116 5.79 1.24 0.84
N VAL A 117 5.86 0.44 1.90
CA VAL A 117 7.10 0.14 2.64
C VAL A 117 7.87 -0.97 1.96
N PRO A 118 9.06 -0.73 1.40
CA PRO A 118 9.90 -1.78 0.85
C PRO A 118 10.55 -2.59 1.96
N TYR A 119 10.51 -3.92 1.84
CA TYR A 119 11.07 -4.82 2.84
C TYR A 119 11.88 -5.96 2.21
N LEU A 120 12.85 -6.49 2.99
CA LEU A 120 13.49 -7.77 2.76
C LEU A 120 12.89 -8.79 3.72
N GLU A 121 12.26 -9.82 3.18
CA GLU A 121 11.84 -10.99 3.92
C GLU A 121 12.98 -12.01 3.93
N LEU A 122 13.36 -12.45 5.12
CA LEU A 122 14.41 -13.44 5.35
C LEU A 122 13.88 -14.55 6.23
N PHE A 123 13.94 -15.78 5.77
CA PHE A 123 13.66 -16.95 6.56
C PHE A 123 14.97 -17.71 6.87
N VAL A 124 15.12 -18.10 8.14
CA VAL A 124 16.24 -18.95 8.60
C VAL A 124 15.68 -20.06 9.49
N GLY A 125 15.94 -21.31 9.12
CA GLY A 125 15.48 -22.47 9.89
C GLY A 125 16.30 -23.71 9.60
N ARG A 126 16.23 -24.71 10.48
CA ARG A 126 16.91 -25.99 10.28
C ARG A 126 16.14 -26.90 9.33
N THR A 127 16.89 -27.76 8.65
CA THR A 127 16.32 -28.92 7.95
C THR A 127 15.72 -29.93 8.94
N GLU A 128 14.82 -30.78 8.47
CA GLU A 128 14.12 -31.75 9.33
C GLU A 128 15.08 -32.75 10.00
N ASP A 129 16.17 -33.11 9.33
CA ASP A 129 17.25 -33.94 9.84
C ASP A 129 18.19 -33.21 10.80
N GLY A 130 18.07 -31.86 10.88
CA GLY A 130 18.92 -31.01 11.72
C GLY A 130 20.35 -30.81 11.22
N GLU A 131 20.72 -31.38 10.07
CA GLU A 131 22.08 -31.33 9.53
C GLU A 131 22.34 -30.07 8.68
N GLY A 132 21.27 -29.42 8.19
CA GLY A 132 21.35 -28.22 7.35
C GLY A 132 20.60 -27.02 7.94
N ILE A 133 20.98 -25.84 7.44
CA ILE A 133 20.29 -24.57 7.69
C ILE A 133 19.70 -24.11 6.36
N ARG A 134 18.39 -23.97 6.32
CA ARG A 134 17.66 -23.43 5.17
C ARG A 134 17.59 -21.91 5.30
N VAL A 135 17.92 -21.23 4.21
CA VAL A 135 17.75 -19.78 4.06
C VAL A 135 16.91 -19.51 2.83
N ALA A 136 15.92 -18.68 2.96
CA ALA A 136 15.15 -18.17 1.83
C ALA A 136 14.96 -16.67 2.03
N ALA A 137 15.11 -15.90 0.95
CA ALA A 137 14.92 -14.46 1.01
C ALA A 137 14.30 -13.91 -0.27
N ARG A 138 13.50 -12.88 -0.11
CA ARG A 138 12.88 -12.13 -1.20
C ARG A 138 12.62 -10.68 -0.78
N THR A 139 12.49 -9.79 -1.76
CA THR A 139 12.06 -8.42 -1.52
C THR A 139 10.57 -8.27 -1.84
N GLY A 140 9.92 -7.33 -1.18
CA GLY A 140 8.53 -6.99 -1.42
C GLY A 140 8.25 -5.54 -1.04
N ARG A 141 7.02 -5.12 -1.29
CA ARG A 141 6.50 -3.80 -0.89
C ARG A 141 5.18 -3.99 -0.17
N TRP A 142 5.02 -3.36 0.97
CA TRP A 142 3.82 -3.46 1.77
C TRP A 142 2.99 -2.17 1.68
N PRO A 143 1.67 -2.22 1.51
CA PRO A 143 0.80 -3.39 1.31
C PRO A 143 0.66 -3.80 -0.17
N ALA A 144 1.10 -3.00 -1.11
CA ALA A 144 0.71 -3.04 -2.52
C ALA A 144 1.52 -4.00 -3.41
N GLY A 145 2.39 -4.80 -2.88
CA GLY A 145 3.20 -5.68 -3.71
C GLY A 145 3.23 -7.08 -3.13
N ARG A 146 2.54 -8.04 -3.75
CA ARG A 146 2.80 -9.43 -3.42
C ARG A 146 4.24 -9.74 -3.75
N PRO A 147 5.01 -10.31 -2.81
CA PRO A 147 6.34 -10.77 -3.12
C PRO A 147 6.24 -11.87 -4.18
N ASP A 148 7.25 -11.96 -5.05
CA ASP A 148 7.40 -13.07 -5.97
C ASP A 148 7.21 -14.39 -5.19
N PRO A 149 6.36 -15.32 -5.65
CA PRO A 149 6.15 -16.61 -4.99
C PRO A 149 7.46 -17.40 -4.83
N ASP A 150 8.41 -17.22 -5.74
CA ASP A 150 9.72 -17.83 -5.64
C ASP A 150 10.72 -16.91 -4.94
N PRO A 151 11.39 -17.38 -3.86
CA PRO A 151 12.42 -16.59 -3.20
C PRO A 151 13.60 -16.34 -4.16
N ALA A 152 14.07 -15.09 -4.20
CA ALA A 152 15.24 -14.69 -4.99
C ALA A 152 16.54 -15.38 -4.50
N VAL A 153 16.58 -15.76 -3.23
CA VAL A 153 17.64 -16.58 -2.63
C VAL A 153 16.98 -17.79 -1.96
N ARG A 154 17.46 -18.98 -2.34
CA ARG A 154 17.10 -20.24 -1.67
C ARG A 154 18.35 -21.09 -1.55
N GLN A 155 18.79 -21.34 -0.33
CA GLN A 155 20.01 -22.08 -0.04
C GLN A 155 19.85 -22.99 1.18
N THR A 156 20.49 -24.16 1.13
CA THR A 156 20.68 -25.01 2.28
C THR A 156 22.20 -25.14 2.54
N VAL A 157 22.61 -24.84 3.75
CA VAL A 157 24.02 -24.81 4.18
C VAL A 157 24.21 -25.86 5.29
N PRO A 158 25.21 -26.74 5.23
CA PRO A 158 25.54 -27.64 6.32
C PRO A 158 25.82 -26.85 7.62
N VAL A 159 25.35 -27.35 8.77
CA VAL A 159 25.51 -26.65 10.06
C VAL A 159 26.96 -26.33 10.37
N GLN A 160 27.87 -27.23 10.01
CA GLN A 160 29.31 -27.05 10.26
C GLN A 160 29.93 -25.92 9.44
N GLU A 161 29.38 -25.63 8.25
CA GLU A 161 29.84 -24.59 7.34
C GLU A 161 29.19 -23.23 7.61
N TRP A 162 28.15 -23.21 8.47
CA TRP A 162 27.38 -21.98 8.74
C TRP A 162 28.22 -20.78 9.19
N PRO A 163 29.19 -20.92 10.11
CA PRO A 163 30.00 -19.79 10.56
C PRO A 163 30.86 -19.15 9.45
N LEU A 164 31.22 -19.93 8.43
CA LEU A 164 32.00 -19.43 7.28
C LEU A 164 31.09 -18.88 6.17
N THR A 165 29.90 -19.43 6.01
CA THR A 165 28.97 -19.08 4.93
C THR A 165 28.09 -17.89 5.29
N ALA A 166 27.68 -17.72 6.55
CA ALA A 166 26.81 -16.65 6.98
C ALA A 166 27.30 -15.23 6.61
N PRO A 167 28.60 -14.87 6.74
CA PRO A 167 29.10 -13.56 6.32
C PRO A 167 29.01 -13.32 4.80
N GLN A 168 29.20 -14.36 3.99
CA GLN A 168 29.06 -14.24 2.54
C GLN A 168 27.60 -14.09 2.15
N LEU A 169 26.74 -14.92 2.71
CA LEU A 169 25.31 -14.87 2.49
C LEU A 169 24.70 -13.52 2.93
N ALA A 170 25.18 -12.94 4.02
CA ALA A 170 24.76 -11.61 4.46
C ALA A 170 25.09 -10.52 3.41
N ARG A 171 26.20 -10.64 2.70
CA ARG A 171 26.55 -9.73 1.58
C ARG A 171 25.59 -9.91 0.41
N ASP A 172 25.32 -11.13 0.00
CA ASP A 172 24.40 -11.43 -1.10
C ASP A 172 22.98 -10.94 -0.79
N LEU A 173 22.55 -11.07 0.47
CA LEU A 173 21.27 -10.54 0.98
C LEU A 173 21.26 -9.01 1.06
N SER A 174 22.39 -8.40 1.38
CA SER A 174 22.52 -6.93 1.37
C SER A 174 22.39 -6.38 -0.05
N ASP A 175 23.05 -7.02 -1.02
CA ASP A 175 22.91 -6.66 -2.44
C ASP A 175 21.46 -6.86 -2.93
N LEU A 176 20.75 -7.88 -2.44
CA LEU A 176 19.34 -8.09 -2.74
C LEU A 176 18.48 -6.98 -2.13
N ALA A 177 18.73 -6.61 -0.86
CA ALA A 177 18.03 -5.53 -0.18
C ALA A 177 18.25 -4.18 -0.88
N ASP A 178 19.46 -3.89 -1.30
CA ASP A 178 19.80 -2.65 -2.02
C ASP A 178 19.08 -2.56 -3.37
N ARG A 179 19.02 -3.66 -4.14
CA ARG A 179 18.25 -3.72 -5.39
C ARG A 179 16.77 -3.52 -5.18
N GLY A 180 16.21 -4.04 -4.08
CA GLY A 180 14.81 -3.87 -3.69
C GLY A 180 14.54 -2.57 -2.93
N ALA A 181 15.57 -1.74 -2.67
CA ALA A 181 15.51 -0.56 -1.81
C ALA A 181 14.86 -0.85 -0.45
N ALA A 182 15.10 -2.04 0.12
CA ALA A 182 14.47 -2.51 1.34
C ALA A 182 14.85 -1.63 2.54
N GLU A 183 13.84 -1.16 3.27
CA GLU A 183 14.00 -0.33 4.47
C GLU A 183 13.79 -1.13 5.76
N VAL A 184 13.09 -2.27 5.66
CA VAL A 184 12.75 -3.12 6.81
C VAL A 184 13.21 -4.54 6.55
N LEU A 185 13.83 -5.16 7.54
CA LEU A 185 14.15 -6.59 7.54
C LEU A 185 13.07 -7.36 8.32
N VAL A 186 12.30 -8.19 7.62
CA VAL A 186 11.33 -9.09 8.23
C VAL A 186 11.94 -10.48 8.37
N LEU A 187 12.29 -10.87 9.59
CA LEU A 187 12.92 -12.13 9.88
C LEU A 187 11.91 -13.18 10.33
N GLY A 188 11.65 -14.17 9.48
CA GLY A 188 10.98 -15.41 9.84
C GLY A 188 11.99 -16.42 10.38
N ARG A 189 11.74 -17.02 11.55
CA ARG A 189 12.60 -18.04 12.13
C ARG A 189 11.81 -19.09 12.90
N ASP A 190 12.34 -20.30 12.94
CA ASP A 190 11.83 -21.34 13.82
C ASP A 190 12.22 -21.05 15.30
N PRO A 191 11.38 -21.38 16.28
CA PRO A 191 11.62 -21.03 17.68
C PRO A 191 12.97 -21.51 18.26
N GLY A 192 13.54 -22.59 17.72
CA GLY A 192 14.83 -23.16 18.16
C GLY A 192 16.07 -22.58 17.49
N ASP A 193 15.91 -21.72 16.45
CA ASP A 193 17.02 -21.30 15.58
C ASP A 193 17.46 -19.85 15.78
N THR A 194 17.19 -19.29 16.97
CA THR A 194 17.52 -17.89 17.29
C THR A 194 18.99 -17.55 17.01
N ARG A 195 19.92 -18.37 17.53
CA ARG A 195 21.37 -18.11 17.38
C ARG A 195 21.85 -18.20 15.94
N THR A 196 21.25 -19.10 15.14
CA THR A 196 21.57 -19.27 13.72
C THR A 196 21.15 -18.03 12.92
N ALA A 197 19.96 -17.52 13.19
CA ALA A 197 19.46 -16.30 12.54
C ALA A 197 20.23 -15.04 13.00
N GLU A 198 20.53 -14.90 14.30
CA GLU A 198 21.32 -13.81 14.84
C GLU A 198 22.70 -13.72 14.19
N MET A 199 23.40 -14.85 14.04
CA MET A 199 24.71 -14.88 13.36
C MET A 199 24.66 -14.31 11.94
N LEU A 200 23.60 -14.55 11.18
CA LEU A 200 23.42 -13.99 9.84
C LEU A 200 23.10 -12.49 9.91
N VAL A 201 22.15 -12.13 10.77
CA VAL A 201 21.71 -10.72 10.95
C VAL A 201 22.85 -9.83 11.42
N ASP A 202 23.74 -10.30 12.30
CA ASP A 202 24.88 -9.53 12.80
C ASP A 202 25.85 -9.09 11.70
N HIS A 203 25.86 -9.79 10.57
CA HIS A 203 26.65 -9.43 9.38
C HIS A 203 25.89 -8.55 8.38
N MET A 204 24.61 -8.26 8.61
CA MET A 204 23.80 -7.39 7.75
C MET A 204 24.13 -5.90 8.01
N PRO A 205 23.85 -5.00 7.05
CA PRO A 205 24.01 -3.56 7.24
C PRO A 205 23.20 -3.01 8.42
N GLU A 206 23.73 -1.99 9.09
CA GLU A 206 23.12 -1.42 10.29
C GLU A 206 21.69 -0.90 10.04
N HIS A 207 21.43 -0.29 8.88
CA HIS A 207 20.09 0.23 8.56
C HIS A 207 19.01 -0.87 8.49
N LEU A 208 19.36 -2.09 8.06
CA LEU A 208 18.43 -3.24 8.09
C LEU A 208 18.33 -3.84 9.49
N ARG A 209 19.41 -3.84 10.27
CA ARG A 209 19.40 -4.33 11.65
C ARG A 209 18.60 -3.43 12.58
N SER A 210 18.66 -2.11 12.38
CA SER A 210 17.92 -1.14 13.20
C SER A 210 16.41 -1.20 12.99
N ASP A 211 15.95 -1.62 11.80
CA ASP A 211 14.53 -1.79 11.46
C ASP A 211 14.14 -3.28 11.32
N LEU A 212 14.80 -4.16 12.10
CA LEU A 212 14.50 -5.58 12.15
C LEU A 212 13.17 -5.86 12.86
N VAL A 213 12.31 -6.62 12.20
CA VAL A 213 11.07 -7.18 12.78
C VAL A 213 11.11 -8.69 12.72
N THR A 214 11.04 -9.34 13.88
CA THR A 214 10.97 -10.81 13.93
C THR A 214 9.54 -11.28 13.96
N VAL A 215 9.19 -12.19 13.06
CA VAL A 215 7.88 -12.85 12.97
C VAL A 215 8.03 -14.35 13.23
N GLY A 216 7.08 -14.95 13.94
CA GLY A 216 7.00 -16.39 14.06
C GLY A 216 6.60 -17.00 12.72
N THR A 217 7.18 -18.16 12.36
CA THR A 217 6.72 -18.90 11.19
C THR A 217 5.57 -19.82 11.59
N ALA A 218 4.45 -19.76 10.86
CA ALA A 218 3.53 -20.88 10.83
C ALA A 218 4.23 -22.00 10.02
N ARG A 219 4.32 -23.22 10.55
CA ARG A 219 4.82 -24.38 9.80
C ARG A 219 3.90 -24.58 8.58
N PRO A 220 4.37 -24.41 7.35
CA PRO A 220 3.57 -24.79 6.22
C PRO A 220 3.57 -26.30 6.10
N SER A 221 2.37 -26.88 6.07
CA SER A 221 2.17 -28.25 5.64
C SER A 221 2.24 -28.25 4.10
N GLY A 222 3.44 -28.43 3.54
CA GLY A 222 3.55 -28.52 2.08
C GLY A 222 4.90 -28.09 1.54
N THR A 223 5.10 -28.36 0.24
CA THR A 223 6.34 -28.18 -0.54
C THR A 223 6.75 -26.72 -0.83
N SER A 224 5.93 -25.73 -0.44
CA SER A 224 6.28 -24.32 -0.52
C SER A 224 7.09 -23.92 0.71
N GLY A 225 8.21 -23.22 0.52
CA GLY A 225 9.07 -22.77 1.62
C GLY A 225 8.30 -21.92 2.65
N PRO A 226 8.77 -21.85 3.90
CA PRO A 226 8.10 -21.11 4.96
C PRO A 226 8.16 -19.62 4.65
N ALA A 227 7.02 -19.07 4.23
CA ALA A 227 6.81 -17.63 4.15
C ALA A 227 5.97 -17.20 5.37
N PRO A 228 6.21 -16.02 5.96
CA PRO A 228 5.26 -15.46 6.91
C PRO A 228 3.91 -15.34 6.24
N SER A 229 2.84 -15.63 6.99
CA SER A 229 1.50 -15.38 6.49
C SER A 229 1.29 -13.89 6.27
N GLU A 230 0.41 -13.53 5.36
CA GLU A 230 0.03 -12.13 5.11
C GLU A 230 -0.38 -11.41 6.40
N GLU A 231 -1.04 -12.11 7.32
CA GLU A 231 -1.38 -11.59 8.66
C GLU A 231 -0.14 -11.24 9.51
N LEU A 232 0.93 -12.00 9.40
CA LEU A 232 2.18 -11.71 10.12
C LEU A 232 2.89 -10.50 9.51
N LEU A 233 2.89 -10.37 8.19
CA LEU A 233 3.40 -9.18 7.50
C LEU A 233 2.56 -7.95 7.84
N ALA A 234 1.24 -8.04 7.83
CA ALA A 234 0.34 -6.96 8.24
C ALA A 234 0.61 -6.49 9.67
N ARG A 235 0.84 -7.44 10.59
CA ARG A 235 1.19 -7.12 11.97
C ARG A 235 2.59 -6.48 12.10
N ALA A 236 3.54 -6.93 11.29
CA ALA A 236 4.92 -6.47 11.31
C ALA A 236 5.08 -5.07 10.68
N LEU A 237 4.37 -4.81 9.59
CA LEU A 237 4.53 -3.63 8.76
C LEU A 237 3.35 -2.64 8.86
N GLY A 238 2.22 -3.08 9.41
CA GLY A 238 1.03 -2.24 9.58
C GLY A 238 1.32 -0.97 10.38
N GLY A 239 0.86 0.17 9.87
CA GLY A 239 1.06 1.49 10.48
C GLY A 239 2.48 2.07 10.32
N ARG A 240 3.40 1.38 9.64
CA ARG A 240 4.73 1.93 9.30
C ARG A 240 4.61 2.86 8.08
N LEU A 241 5.50 3.84 8.04
CA LEU A 241 5.71 4.69 6.87
C LEU A 241 7.08 4.35 6.26
N ASN A 242 7.20 4.46 4.94
CA ASN A 242 8.50 4.40 4.28
C ASN A 242 9.37 5.62 4.66
N ALA A 243 10.69 5.56 4.41
CA ALA A 243 11.63 6.60 4.82
C ALA A 243 11.29 7.99 4.26
N ALA A 244 10.83 8.06 3.01
CA ALA A 244 10.46 9.31 2.38
C ALA A 244 9.23 9.95 3.05
N ASP A 245 8.22 9.14 3.39
CA ASP A 245 7.02 9.64 4.05
C ASP A 245 7.27 9.96 5.53
N ARG A 246 8.13 9.21 6.21
CA ARG A 246 8.65 9.59 7.54
C ARG A 246 9.34 10.96 7.51
N ALA A 247 10.23 11.19 6.55
CA ALA A 247 10.90 12.48 6.42
C ALA A 247 9.92 13.64 6.14
N ARG A 248 8.91 13.41 5.30
CA ARG A 248 7.86 14.40 5.05
C ARG A 248 7.03 14.69 6.31
N LEU A 249 6.68 13.65 7.07
CA LEU A 249 5.94 13.80 8.33
C LEU A 249 6.74 14.60 9.36
N GLU A 250 8.04 14.36 9.49
CA GLU A 250 8.90 15.14 10.38
C GLU A 250 9.01 16.60 9.93
N ALA A 251 9.19 16.84 8.63
CA ALA A 251 9.20 18.20 8.08
C ALA A 251 7.84 18.90 8.35
N TYR A 252 6.73 18.18 8.21
CA TYR A 252 5.40 18.69 8.53
C TYR A 252 5.26 19.03 10.03
N ARG A 253 5.74 18.18 10.94
CA ARG A 253 5.72 18.45 12.39
C ARG A 253 6.46 19.74 12.74
N VAL A 254 7.63 19.96 12.14
CA VAL A 254 8.40 21.21 12.30
C VAL A 254 7.62 22.41 11.76
N GLN A 255 6.99 22.31 10.60
CA GLN A 255 6.18 23.36 10.01
C GLN A 255 4.93 23.64 10.88
N ARG A 256 4.22 22.61 11.31
CA ARG A 256 3.04 22.70 12.18
C ARG A 256 3.33 23.40 13.50
N ALA A 257 4.51 23.14 14.09
CA ALA A 257 4.94 23.79 15.33
C ALA A 257 5.17 25.30 15.16
N ARG A 258 5.44 25.77 13.94
CA ARG A 258 5.65 27.21 13.64
C ARG A 258 4.33 27.90 13.34
N ASP A 259 3.49 27.30 12.52
CA ASP A 259 2.19 27.87 12.14
C ASP A 259 1.22 26.70 11.75
N ARG A 260 0.43 26.30 12.75
CA ARG A 260 -0.56 25.22 12.55
C ARG A 260 -1.66 25.63 11.59
N THR A 261 -2.10 26.86 11.64
CA THR A 261 -3.25 27.35 10.87
C THR A 261 -2.96 27.42 9.37
N ALA A 262 -1.69 27.59 9.00
CA ALA A 262 -1.25 27.62 7.60
C ALA A 262 -1.05 26.21 6.98
N CYS A 263 -1.14 25.12 7.78
CA CYS A 263 -0.80 23.79 7.28
C CYS A 263 -1.76 22.67 7.69
N GLU A 264 -2.79 22.94 8.48
CA GLU A 264 -3.69 21.91 8.98
C GLU A 264 -5.17 22.26 8.72
N GLY A 265 -5.96 21.23 8.40
CA GLY A 265 -7.37 21.35 8.05
C GLY A 265 -7.63 21.62 6.57
N THR A 266 -8.87 21.36 6.16
CA THR A 266 -9.30 21.44 4.75
C THR A 266 -9.03 22.81 4.11
N ALA A 267 -9.25 23.89 4.82
CA ALA A 267 -9.06 25.25 4.29
C ALA A 267 -7.59 25.53 3.93
N ALA A 268 -6.65 25.16 4.83
CA ALA A 268 -5.21 25.34 4.58
C ALA A 268 -4.72 24.48 3.40
N VAL A 269 -5.20 23.23 3.31
CA VAL A 269 -4.84 22.33 2.20
C VAL A 269 -5.35 22.87 0.86
N VAL A 270 -6.60 23.32 0.78
CA VAL A 270 -7.19 23.89 -0.43
C VAL A 270 -6.44 25.15 -0.87
N ASP A 271 -6.13 26.04 0.05
CA ASP A 271 -5.39 27.28 -0.25
C ASP A 271 -3.97 26.99 -0.76
N ALA A 272 -3.28 26.03 -0.13
CA ALA A 272 -1.94 25.62 -0.54
C ALA A 272 -1.93 24.97 -1.94
N LEU A 273 -2.93 24.11 -2.24
CA LEU A 273 -3.05 23.47 -3.55
C LEU A 273 -3.42 24.47 -4.65
N ARG A 274 -4.34 25.39 -4.39
CA ARG A 274 -4.67 26.48 -5.34
C ARG A 274 -3.48 27.37 -5.68
N GLY A 275 -2.62 27.61 -4.70
CA GLY A 275 -1.40 28.40 -4.88
C GLY A 275 -0.20 27.60 -5.39
N ALA A 276 -0.35 26.31 -5.73
CA ALA A 276 0.73 25.39 -6.09
C ALA A 276 1.91 25.40 -5.08
N ARG A 277 1.58 25.60 -3.79
CA ARG A 277 2.57 25.69 -2.70
C ARG A 277 2.73 24.36 -1.94
N ALA A 278 1.92 23.35 -2.25
CA ALA A 278 1.93 22.06 -1.58
C ALA A 278 3.07 21.17 -2.10
N ALA A 279 3.99 20.79 -1.23
CA ALA A 279 4.99 19.75 -1.51
C ALA A 279 4.39 18.35 -1.29
N ALA A 280 3.55 18.21 -0.23
CA ALA A 280 2.81 16.99 0.03
C ALA A 280 1.49 17.31 0.74
N VAL A 281 0.47 16.51 0.45
CA VAL A 281 -0.79 16.46 1.21
C VAL A 281 -0.73 15.28 2.16
N LEU A 282 -1.07 15.50 3.44
CA LEU A 282 -1.18 14.45 4.45
C LEU A 282 -2.67 14.12 4.65
N VAL A 283 -2.99 12.84 4.71
CA VAL A 283 -4.36 12.35 4.98
C VAL A 283 -4.32 11.30 6.07
N ASN A 284 -5.22 11.41 7.04
CA ASN A 284 -5.31 10.39 8.09
C ASN A 284 -5.85 9.06 7.56
N ASP A 285 -5.37 7.96 8.15
CA ASP A 285 -5.96 6.64 8.02
C ASP A 285 -6.55 6.21 9.39
N PRO A 286 -7.85 5.87 9.47
CA PRO A 286 -8.85 5.94 8.40
C PRO A 286 -9.09 7.37 7.90
N PRO A 287 -9.46 7.52 6.62
CA PRO A 287 -9.72 8.84 6.04
C PRO A 287 -10.88 9.54 6.77
N PRO A 288 -10.94 10.88 6.69
CA PRO A 288 -12.06 11.61 7.23
C PRO A 288 -13.38 11.16 6.59
N PRO A 289 -14.52 11.31 7.30
CA PRO A 289 -15.80 11.00 6.70
C PRO A 289 -16.02 11.79 5.41
N PRO A 290 -16.80 11.23 4.47
CA PRO A 290 -17.04 11.87 3.19
C PRO A 290 -17.70 13.25 3.39
N GLY A 291 -17.15 14.23 2.74
CA GLY A 291 -17.65 15.61 2.70
C GLY A 291 -17.56 16.13 1.29
N HIS A 292 -18.13 17.29 1.02
CA HIS A 292 -18.09 17.93 -0.27
C HIS A 292 -17.32 19.25 -0.21
N LEU A 293 -16.58 19.55 -1.25
CA LEU A 293 -15.97 20.85 -1.50
C LEU A 293 -16.73 21.53 -2.63
N TRP A 294 -17.06 22.78 -2.43
CA TRP A 294 -17.64 23.57 -3.49
C TRP A 294 -16.51 24.22 -4.31
N THR A 295 -16.33 23.75 -5.54
CA THR A 295 -15.30 24.22 -6.47
C THR A 295 -15.91 24.75 -7.77
N GLY A 296 -17.24 24.98 -7.74
CA GLY A 296 -18.02 25.35 -8.91
C GLY A 296 -19.24 24.46 -9.03
N PRO A 297 -19.14 23.16 -9.46
CA PRO A 297 -20.03 22.12 -8.94
C PRO A 297 -19.54 21.63 -7.59
N GLU A 298 -20.46 21.06 -6.79
CA GLU A 298 -20.14 20.35 -5.55
C GLU A 298 -19.40 19.05 -5.90
N GLU A 299 -18.22 18.84 -5.29
CA GLU A 299 -17.37 17.69 -5.57
C GLU A 299 -17.03 16.96 -4.25
N PRO A 300 -16.92 15.62 -4.26
CA PRO A 300 -16.44 14.88 -3.09
C PRO A 300 -15.07 15.39 -2.66
N ALA A 301 -14.92 15.77 -1.39
CA ALA A 301 -13.74 16.45 -0.89
C ALA A 301 -12.45 15.64 -1.12
N GLY A 302 -12.49 14.31 -0.86
CA GLY A 302 -11.35 13.43 -1.08
C GLY A 302 -10.90 13.38 -2.54
N ALA A 303 -11.86 13.26 -3.46
CA ALA A 303 -11.58 13.23 -4.90
C ALA A 303 -11.04 14.57 -5.42
N ALA A 304 -11.62 15.70 -4.96
CA ALA A 304 -11.17 17.04 -5.32
C ALA A 304 -9.73 17.31 -4.81
N LEU A 305 -9.42 16.91 -3.58
CA LEU A 305 -8.06 17.03 -3.03
C LEU A 305 -7.04 16.17 -3.78
N LEU A 306 -7.39 14.92 -4.12
CA LEU A 306 -6.52 14.04 -4.92
C LEU A 306 -6.26 14.61 -6.32
N ARG A 307 -7.32 15.08 -7.00
CA ARG A 307 -7.17 15.73 -8.31
C ARG A 307 -6.25 16.94 -8.24
N ALA A 308 -6.44 17.81 -7.24
CA ALA A 308 -5.62 19.00 -7.06
C ALA A 308 -4.16 18.65 -6.73
N ALA A 309 -3.93 17.66 -5.85
CA ALA A 309 -2.59 17.19 -5.53
C ALA A 309 -1.88 16.57 -6.76
N ALA A 310 -2.57 15.71 -7.51
CA ALA A 310 -2.04 15.13 -8.74
C ALA A 310 -1.71 16.20 -9.80
N SER A 311 -2.58 17.22 -9.94
CA SER A 311 -2.41 18.30 -10.92
C SER A 311 -1.27 19.26 -10.58
N THR A 312 -0.97 19.46 -9.29
CA THR A 312 0.12 20.32 -8.80
C THR A 312 1.43 19.57 -8.59
N GLY A 313 1.42 18.24 -8.78
CA GLY A 313 2.59 17.38 -8.52
C GLY A 313 2.92 17.20 -7.04
N ALA A 314 1.99 17.54 -6.13
CA ALA A 314 2.16 17.30 -4.72
C ALA A 314 2.11 15.78 -4.42
N ASP A 315 2.99 15.32 -3.52
CA ASP A 315 2.95 13.96 -3.03
C ASP A 315 1.78 13.75 -2.05
N LEU A 316 1.39 12.50 -1.84
CA LEU A 316 0.45 12.15 -0.78
C LEU A 316 1.16 11.32 0.31
N VAL A 317 0.84 11.61 1.57
CA VAL A 317 1.28 10.85 2.74
C VAL A 317 0.05 10.41 3.53
N VAL A 318 -0.15 9.10 3.63
CA VAL A 318 -1.22 8.54 4.46
C VAL A 318 -0.67 8.33 5.87
N VAL A 319 -1.25 9.02 6.84
CA VAL A 319 -0.74 9.07 8.22
C VAL A 319 -1.71 8.36 9.16
N PRO A 320 -1.28 7.28 9.86
CA PRO A 320 -2.10 6.64 10.88
C PRO A 320 -2.51 7.66 11.96
N ARG A 321 -3.79 7.71 12.31
CA ARG A 321 -4.30 8.63 13.36
C ARG A 321 -3.59 8.47 14.70
N GLY A 322 -3.16 7.25 15.02
CA GLY A 322 -2.37 6.96 16.21
C GLY A 322 -0.98 7.62 16.20
N THR A 323 -0.44 7.93 15.01
CA THR A 323 0.85 8.62 14.83
C THR A 323 0.69 10.13 14.92
N LEU A 324 -0.34 10.67 14.27
CA LEU A 324 -0.68 12.10 14.29
C LEU A 324 -2.14 12.29 13.86
N ALA A 325 -2.96 12.85 14.73
CA ALA A 325 -4.30 13.29 14.37
C ALA A 325 -4.24 14.68 13.74
N LEU A 326 -4.84 14.82 12.56
CA LEU A 326 -4.93 16.07 11.81
C LEU A 326 -6.34 16.68 11.95
N ASP A 327 -6.43 18.00 11.94
CA ASP A 327 -7.72 18.71 11.89
C ASP A 327 -8.40 18.39 10.54
N ASP A 328 -9.69 18.09 10.58
CA ASP A 328 -10.45 17.58 9.40
C ASP A 328 -9.84 16.32 8.77
N GLY A 329 -8.88 15.67 9.43
CA GLY A 329 -8.14 14.51 8.91
C GLY A 329 -7.16 14.84 7.77
N VAL A 330 -6.84 16.11 7.53
CA VAL A 330 -5.96 16.53 6.42
C VAL A 330 -4.96 17.60 6.86
N GLY A 331 -3.80 17.59 6.19
CA GLY A 331 -2.75 18.57 6.39
C GLY A 331 -1.94 18.80 5.12
N VAL A 332 -1.11 19.82 5.08
CA VAL A 332 -0.25 20.14 3.94
C VAL A 332 1.16 20.50 4.37
N LEU A 333 2.15 19.82 3.79
CA LEU A 333 3.54 20.24 3.82
C LEU A 333 3.78 21.21 2.67
N LEU A 334 4.19 22.43 2.99
CA LEU A 334 4.50 23.45 1.99
C LEU A 334 5.91 23.30 1.45
N HIS A 335 6.13 23.69 0.20
CA HIS A 335 7.48 23.85 -0.33
C HIS A 335 8.29 24.82 0.57
N ARG A 336 9.57 24.51 0.78
CA ARG A 336 10.48 25.48 1.40
C ARG A 336 10.50 26.73 0.52
N ARG A 337 10.22 27.90 1.09
CA ARG A 337 10.52 29.15 0.39
C ARG A 337 12.03 29.24 0.24
N ASP A 338 12.53 29.28 -0.96
CA ASP A 338 13.89 29.71 -1.18
C ASP A 338 14.03 31.15 -0.66
N PRO A 339 15.00 31.43 0.20
CA PRO A 339 15.16 32.78 0.75
C PRO A 339 15.64 33.82 -0.27
N GLY A 340 15.52 33.56 -1.57
CA GLY A 340 16.08 34.35 -2.66
C GLY A 340 15.12 34.76 -3.80
N THR A 341 13.79 34.67 -3.59
CA THR A 341 12.80 35.24 -4.56
C THR A 341 11.85 36.18 -3.89
#